data_b703dbe30cfaa4a19244f1697bd87a48
#
_entry.id   b703dbe30cfaa4a19244f1697bd87a48
#
_cell.length_a   1.000
_cell.length_b   1.000
_cell.length_c   1.000
_cell.angle_alpha   90.00
_cell.angle_beta   90.00
_cell.angle_gamma   90.00
#
_symmetry.space_group_name_H-M   'P 1'
#
loop_
_entity.id
_entity.type
_entity.pdbx_description
1 polymer ?
#
loop_
_entity_poly.entity_id
_entity_poly.type
_entity_poly.pdbx_seq_one_letter_code
_entity_poly.pdbx_strand_id
1 'polypeptide(L)'
;MLKRPEIMEDMKRYDAIVARESLTFAALQEAGIDKNIHLYPDSAFLLETKLAPLPEGWVPGKMLGLNISPMIVDNEKTPGITMQNYKALISHILETTDLHIALIPHVVWESNDDRKPIRQLYEAFASTGRVIELPDGSAPELKGYISRCEMFIGARTHATIAAYSSCVPTLVVGYSIKARGIAKDLFGTDEGYVLPVQALAQKEDLVNAFDWLYQNAQVQKAHLQQILPDYCKKAKEAEKLLREL
;
A
#
# COMPACT_ATOMS: atom_id res chain seq x y z
N MET A 1 -7.91 0.45 -20.02
CA MET A 1 -6.96 -0.39 -20.78
C MET A 1 -7.71 -1.46 -21.56
N LEU A 2 -8.48 -2.34 -20.94
CA LEU A 2 -9.20 -3.46 -21.60
C LEU A 2 -10.28 -3.06 -22.64
N LYS A 3 -10.59 -1.76 -22.78
CA LYS A 3 -11.55 -1.24 -23.78
C LYS A 3 -10.88 -0.83 -25.12
N ARG A 4 -9.58 -1.07 -25.27
CA ARG A 4 -8.81 -0.75 -26.48
C ARG A 4 -8.49 -2.03 -27.24
N PRO A 5 -9.12 -2.27 -28.42
CA PRO A 5 -8.92 -3.49 -29.18
C PRO A 5 -7.46 -3.76 -29.54
N GLU A 6 -6.70 -2.71 -29.86
CA GLU A 6 -5.28 -2.79 -30.20
C GLU A 6 -4.41 -3.33 -29.06
N ILE A 7 -4.73 -2.97 -27.80
CA ILE A 7 -4.02 -3.48 -26.62
C ILE A 7 -4.38 -4.96 -26.42
N MET A 8 -5.63 -5.33 -26.64
CA MET A 8 -6.09 -6.71 -26.48
C MET A 8 -5.42 -7.63 -27.51
N GLU A 9 -5.31 -7.21 -28.76
CA GLU A 9 -4.58 -7.98 -29.78
C GLU A 9 -3.09 -8.10 -29.47
N ASP A 10 -2.47 -7.02 -28.96
CA ASP A 10 -1.07 -7.09 -28.55
C ASP A 10 -0.87 -8.05 -27.36
N MET A 11 -1.75 -8.05 -26.39
CA MET A 11 -1.67 -8.98 -25.24
C MET A 11 -1.73 -10.45 -25.63
N LYS A 12 -2.42 -10.82 -26.72
CA LYS A 12 -2.47 -12.19 -27.25
C LYS A 12 -1.12 -12.69 -27.80
N ARG A 13 -0.17 -11.80 -28.03
CA ARG A 13 1.15 -12.12 -28.59
C ARG A 13 2.18 -12.50 -27.53
N TYR A 14 1.87 -12.32 -26.23
CA TYR A 14 2.78 -12.67 -25.15
C TYR A 14 2.70 -14.17 -24.88
N ASP A 15 3.87 -14.79 -24.65
CA ASP A 15 3.96 -16.20 -24.27
C ASP A 15 3.34 -16.46 -22.90
N ALA A 16 3.46 -15.51 -21.96
CA ALA A 16 2.81 -15.54 -20.67
C ALA A 16 2.45 -14.14 -20.17
N ILE A 17 1.31 -14.04 -19.47
CA ILE A 17 0.86 -12.85 -18.78
C ILE A 17 0.62 -13.22 -17.33
N VAL A 18 1.32 -12.58 -16.41
CA VAL A 18 1.12 -12.78 -14.98
C VAL A 18 0.26 -11.65 -14.41
N ALA A 19 -0.97 -11.99 -14.03
CA ALA A 19 -1.82 -11.13 -13.20
C ALA A 19 -1.40 -11.32 -11.73
N ARG A 20 -1.15 -10.22 -11.02
CA ARG A 20 -0.69 -10.26 -9.63
C ARG A 20 -1.79 -10.23 -8.58
N GLU A 21 -3.04 -10.15 -9.01
CA GLU A 21 -4.23 -10.20 -8.18
C GLU A 21 -5.46 -10.66 -8.98
N SER A 22 -6.43 -11.22 -8.26
CA SER A 22 -7.58 -11.92 -8.85
C SER A 22 -8.50 -11.05 -9.69
N LEU A 23 -8.67 -9.77 -9.36
CA LEU A 23 -9.55 -8.88 -10.11
C LEU A 23 -9.01 -8.57 -11.51
N THR A 24 -7.68 -8.36 -11.63
CA THR A 24 -7.03 -8.20 -12.94
C THR A 24 -7.08 -9.52 -13.73
N PHE A 25 -6.84 -10.65 -13.06
CA PHE A 25 -6.94 -11.98 -13.70
C PHE A 25 -8.33 -12.20 -14.30
N ALA A 26 -9.39 -12.02 -13.51
CA ALA A 26 -10.77 -12.16 -13.98
C ALA A 26 -11.11 -11.19 -15.13
N ALA A 27 -10.69 -9.93 -15.02
CA ALA A 27 -10.94 -8.94 -16.07
C ALA A 27 -10.23 -9.28 -17.39
N LEU A 28 -9.04 -9.90 -17.35
CA LEU A 28 -8.35 -10.37 -18.54
C LEU A 28 -9.06 -11.56 -19.18
N GLN A 29 -9.57 -12.52 -18.37
CA GLN A 29 -10.37 -13.64 -18.86
C GLN A 29 -11.66 -13.17 -19.53
N GLU A 30 -12.41 -12.25 -18.88
CA GLU A 30 -13.62 -11.65 -19.44
C GLU A 30 -13.35 -10.91 -20.77
N ALA A 31 -12.15 -10.40 -20.94
CA ALA A 31 -11.72 -9.75 -22.18
C ALA A 31 -11.21 -10.73 -23.25
N GLY A 32 -11.29 -12.05 -23.02
CA GLY A 32 -10.87 -13.08 -23.97
C GLY A 32 -9.37 -13.38 -24.01
N ILE A 33 -8.63 -13.00 -22.95
CA ILE A 33 -7.25 -13.42 -22.72
C ILE A 33 -7.30 -14.60 -21.75
N ASP A 34 -7.32 -15.81 -22.25
CA ASP A 34 -7.56 -17.04 -21.45
C ASP A 34 -6.43 -18.07 -21.55
N LYS A 35 -5.60 -18.03 -22.59
CA LYS A 35 -4.64 -19.11 -22.87
C LYS A 35 -3.30 -18.95 -22.14
N ASN A 36 -2.78 -17.73 -22.01
CA ASN A 36 -1.41 -17.48 -21.51
C ASN A 36 -1.43 -16.63 -20.24
N ILE A 37 -2.52 -16.69 -19.49
CA ILE A 37 -2.70 -15.89 -18.27
C ILE A 37 -2.51 -16.76 -17.04
N HIS A 38 -1.73 -16.25 -16.09
CA HIS A 38 -1.42 -16.90 -14.83
C HIS A 38 -1.70 -15.95 -13.66
N LEU A 39 -2.18 -16.50 -12.56
CA LEU A 39 -2.43 -15.75 -11.33
C LEU A 39 -1.36 -16.11 -10.29
N TYR A 40 -0.40 -15.22 -10.09
CA TYR A 40 0.61 -15.32 -9.03
C TYR A 40 0.66 -14.02 -8.25
N PRO A 41 0.82 -14.07 -6.92
CA PRO A 41 1.03 -12.86 -6.11
C PRO A 41 2.22 -12.04 -6.61
N ASP A 42 2.18 -10.73 -6.35
CA ASP A 42 3.27 -9.82 -6.71
C ASP A 42 4.60 -10.27 -6.08
N SER A 43 5.65 -10.37 -6.88
CA SER A 43 6.98 -10.79 -6.42
C SER A 43 7.56 -9.88 -5.32
N ALA A 44 7.06 -8.66 -5.17
CA ALA A 44 7.45 -7.76 -4.09
C ALA A 44 7.12 -8.31 -2.69
N PHE A 45 6.21 -9.29 -2.56
CA PHE A 45 6.00 -10.02 -1.31
C PHE A 45 7.24 -10.81 -0.86
N LEU A 46 8.12 -11.16 -1.79
CA LEU A 46 9.36 -11.93 -1.55
C LEU A 46 10.58 -11.04 -1.26
N LEU A 47 10.43 -9.71 -1.37
CA LEU A 47 11.54 -8.79 -1.12
C LEU A 47 12.05 -8.97 0.30
N GLU A 48 13.36 -9.17 0.45
CA GLU A 48 14.00 -9.27 1.75
C GLU A 48 13.99 -7.92 2.50
N THR A 49 13.95 -8.00 3.82
CA THR A 49 13.97 -6.83 4.69
C THR A 49 15.40 -6.49 5.07
N LYS A 50 15.84 -5.24 4.83
CA LYS A 50 17.11 -4.73 5.33
C LYS A 50 16.85 -3.77 6.50
N LEU A 51 17.29 -4.15 7.70
CA LEU A 51 17.15 -3.30 8.88
C LEU A 51 18.20 -2.19 8.85
N ALA A 52 17.79 -0.99 8.54
CA ALA A 52 18.60 0.23 8.67
C ALA A 52 18.53 0.78 10.11
N PRO A 53 19.53 1.59 10.55
CA PRO A 53 19.44 2.31 11.82
C PRO A 53 18.15 3.13 11.94
N LEU A 54 17.58 3.16 13.14
CA LEU A 54 16.37 3.94 13.38
C LEU A 54 16.72 5.43 13.40
N PRO A 55 15.93 6.29 12.72
CA PRO A 55 16.16 7.72 12.73
C PRO A 55 15.84 8.33 14.11
N GLU A 56 16.36 9.52 14.36
CA GLU A 56 16.00 10.31 15.53
C GLU A 56 14.47 10.51 15.59
N GLY A 57 13.90 10.44 16.79
CA GLY A 57 12.45 10.54 17.03
C GLY A 57 11.68 9.24 16.78
N TRP A 58 12.32 8.16 16.33
CA TRP A 58 11.67 6.86 16.24
C TRP A 58 11.44 6.24 17.61
N VAL A 59 10.19 5.92 17.94
CA VAL A 59 9.82 5.26 19.20
C VAL A 59 9.40 3.81 18.92
N PRO A 60 10.22 2.80 19.28
CA PRO A 60 9.88 1.40 19.05
C PRO A 60 8.56 1.01 19.74
N GLY A 61 7.71 0.26 19.02
CA GLY A 61 6.41 -0.19 19.52
C GLY A 61 5.32 0.89 19.51
N LYS A 62 5.60 2.09 18.94
CA LYS A 62 4.63 3.18 18.89
C LYS A 62 4.57 3.89 17.53
N MET A 63 5.18 3.34 16.49
CA MET A 63 5.20 4.01 15.19
C MET A 63 4.02 3.59 14.31
N LEU A 64 3.29 4.56 13.80
CA LEU A 64 2.41 4.40 12.64
C LEU A 64 3.17 4.90 11.41
N GLY A 65 3.37 4.02 10.43
CA GLY A 65 3.93 4.41 9.13
C GLY A 65 2.85 5.03 8.25
N LEU A 66 3.13 6.19 7.67
CA LEU A 66 2.19 6.91 6.81
C LEU A 66 2.86 7.27 5.49
N ASN A 67 2.27 6.82 4.38
CA ASN A 67 2.70 7.16 3.02
C ASN A 67 1.58 7.89 2.28
N ILE A 68 1.90 9.05 1.74
CA ILE A 68 1.05 9.82 0.83
C ILE A 68 1.79 9.99 -0.50
N SER A 69 1.07 10.07 -1.61
CA SER A 69 1.68 10.23 -2.92
C SER A 69 0.94 11.26 -3.79
N PRO A 70 1.64 11.95 -4.73
CA PRO A 70 0.97 12.77 -5.74
C PRO A 70 -0.11 12.01 -6.50
N MET A 71 0.09 10.71 -6.75
CA MET A 71 -0.87 9.88 -7.49
C MET A 71 -2.26 9.86 -6.88
N ILE A 72 -2.38 9.79 -5.53
CA ILE A 72 -3.70 9.83 -4.90
C ILE A 72 -4.28 11.24 -4.89
N VAL A 73 -3.44 12.27 -4.74
CA VAL A 73 -3.85 13.68 -4.83
C VAL A 73 -4.40 13.99 -6.23
N ASP A 74 -3.71 13.56 -7.28
CA ASP A 74 -4.13 13.77 -8.67
C ASP A 74 -5.40 12.98 -9.06
N ASN A 75 -5.77 11.95 -8.27
CA ASN A 75 -6.96 11.11 -8.50
C ASN A 75 -8.12 11.42 -7.55
N GLU A 76 -8.02 12.45 -6.72
CA GLU A 76 -9.13 12.92 -5.87
C GLU A 76 -10.26 13.54 -6.71
N LYS A 77 -11.50 13.44 -6.24
CA LYS A 77 -12.66 14.08 -6.90
C LYS A 77 -12.86 15.52 -6.47
N THR A 78 -12.61 15.79 -5.20
CA THR A 78 -12.76 17.11 -4.60
C THR A 78 -11.36 17.69 -4.35
N PRO A 79 -10.96 18.76 -5.00
CA PRO A 79 -9.62 19.33 -4.86
C PRO A 79 -9.23 19.62 -3.41
N GLY A 80 -8.07 19.10 -3.00
CA GLY A 80 -7.52 19.27 -1.66
C GLY A 80 -8.09 18.37 -0.58
N ILE A 81 -9.09 17.53 -0.89
CA ILE A 81 -9.73 16.64 0.09
C ILE A 81 -8.74 15.61 0.65
N THR A 82 -7.83 15.09 -0.19
CA THR A 82 -6.81 14.13 0.25
C THR A 82 -5.92 14.71 1.32
N MET A 83 -5.36 15.89 1.09
CA MET A 83 -4.49 16.55 2.06
C MET A 83 -5.24 16.93 3.35
N GLN A 84 -6.52 17.35 3.25
CA GLN A 84 -7.36 17.62 4.41
C GLN A 84 -7.58 16.35 5.25
N ASN A 85 -7.85 15.22 4.61
CA ASN A 85 -8.01 13.92 5.28
C ASN A 85 -6.73 13.48 6.00
N TYR A 86 -5.56 13.60 5.37
CA TYR A 86 -4.28 13.25 6.00
C TYR A 86 -3.97 14.16 7.19
N LYS A 87 -4.24 15.47 7.11
CA LYS A 87 -4.08 16.41 8.23
C LYS A 87 -5.03 16.09 9.38
N ALA A 88 -6.31 15.81 9.08
CA ALA A 88 -7.29 15.42 10.07
C ALA A 88 -6.91 14.10 10.76
N LEU A 89 -6.44 13.12 9.99
CA LEU A 89 -5.93 11.84 10.50
C LEU A 89 -4.76 12.05 11.48
N ILE A 90 -3.75 12.83 11.08
CA ILE A 90 -2.59 13.09 11.94
C ILE A 90 -3.03 13.75 13.25
N SER A 91 -3.87 14.80 13.18
CA SER A 91 -4.42 15.45 14.38
C SER A 91 -5.14 14.45 15.28
N HIS A 92 -6.04 13.65 14.71
CA HIS A 92 -6.81 12.64 15.45
C HIS A 92 -5.90 11.62 16.16
N ILE A 93 -4.89 11.07 15.46
CA ILE A 93 -3.94 10.14 16.07
C ILE A 93 -3.18 10.78 17.23
N LEU A 94 -2.71 12.00 17.06
CA LEU A 94 -1.96 12.73 18.08
C LEU A 94 -2.83 13.07 19.30
N GLU A 95 -4.12 13.30 19.12
CA GLU A 95 -5.07 13.64 20.19
C GLU A 95 -5.60 12.42 20.94
N THR A 96 -5.79 11.29 20.25
CA THR A 96 -6.52 10.14 20.80
C THR A 96 -5.64 8.94 21.14
N THR A 97 -4.37 8.93 20.71
CA THR A 97 -3.43 7.81 20.92
C THR A 97 -2.07 8.31 21.43
N ASP A 98 -1.22 7.39 21.83
CA ASP A 98 0.19 7.66 22.15
C ASP A 98 1.14 7.29 20.98
N LEU A 99 0.60 7.03 19.80
CA LEU A 99 1.37 6.71 18.60
C LEU A 99 2.17 7.92 18.10
N HIS A 100 3.34 7.62 17.56
CA HIS A 100 4.15 8.52 16.76
C HIS A 100 3.98 8.19 15.28
N ILE A 101 4.22 9.14 14.40
CA ILE A 101 4.01 8.99 12.96
C ILE A 101 5.34 9.08 12.23
N ALA A 102 5.64 8.07 11.41
CA ALA A 102 6.73 8.08 10.45
C ALA A 102 6.18 8.34 9.05
N LEU A 103 6.48 9.48 8.46
CA LEU A 103 6.16 9.80 7.07
C LEU A 103 7.20 9.15 6.17
N ILE A 104 6.79 8.15 5.38
CA ILE A 104 7.69 7.27 4.63
C ILE A 104 7.51 7.50 3.13
N PRO A 105 8.50 8.07 2.40
CA PRO A 105 8.47 8.16 0.95
C PRO A 105 8.68 6.77 0.33
N HIS A 106 8.16 6.55 -0.88
CA HIS A 106 8.36 5.30 -1.60
C HIS A 106 8.71 5.52 -3.08
N VAL A 107 8.27 6.61 -3.67
CA VAL A 107 8.63 7.05 -5.02
C VAL A 107 9.13 8.49 -4.96
N VAL A 108 10.32 8.71 -5.55
CA VAL A 108 11.01 10.01 -5.50
C VAL A 108 11.38 10.53 -6.89
N TRP A 109 10.63 10.13 -7.91
CA TRP A 109 10.82 10.62 -9.27
C TRP A 109 10.32 12.07 -9.39
N GLU A 110 11.01 12.90 -10.14
CA GLU A 110 10.74 14.34 -10.26
C GLU A 110 9.25 14.66 -10.53
N SER A 111 8.63 13.89 -11.44
CA SER A 111 7.22 14.06 -11.82
C SER A 111 6.23 13.44 -10.82
N ASN A 112 6.69 12.63 -9.87
CA ASN A 112 5.80 11.86 -8.98
C ASN A 112 6.49 11.57 -7.63
N ASP A 113 6.94 12.64 -6.95
CA ASP A 113 7.76 12.60 -5.74
C ASP A 113 6.92 12.67 -4.47
N ASP A 114 6.89 11.57 -3.71
CA ASP A 114 6.15 11.45 -2.44
C ASP A 114 6.65 12.45 -1.39
N ARG A 115 7.90 12.89 -1.46
CA ARG A 115 8.48 13.84 -0.51
C ARG A 115 7.78 15.21 -0.55
N LYS A 116 7.17 15.58 -1.69
CA LYS A 116 6.45 16.85 -1.81
C LYS A 116 5.23 16.92 -0.87
N PRO A 117 4.23 16.03 -0.95
CA PRO A 117 3.12 16.04 0.00
C PRO A 117 3.54 15.63 1.42
N ILE A 118 4.55 14.76 1.59
CA ILE A 118 5.12 14.41 2.90
C ILE A 118 5.66 15.65 3.60
N ARG A 119 6.44 16.48 2.93
CA ARG A 119 7.01 17.71 3.49
C ARG A 119 5.92 18.66 4.01
N GLN A 120 4.82 18.80 3.27
CA GLN A 120 3.68 19.64 3.69
C GLN A 120 3.02 19.13 4.99
N LEU A 121 2.94 17.80 5.14
CA LEU A 121 2.44 17.19 6.37
C LEU A 121 3.44 17.36 7.52
N TYR A 122 4.71 17.11 7.26
CA TYR A 122 5.76 17.27 8.27
C TYR A 122 5.81 18.70 8.82
N GLU A 123 5.85 19.70 7.95
CA GLU A 123 5.88 21.12 8.35
C GLU A 123 4.65 21.53 9.21
N ALA A 124 3.50 20.93 8.95
CA ALA A 124 2.30 21.20 9.72
C ALA A 124 2.33 20.60 11.14
N PHE A 125 3.10 19.53 11.38
CA PHE A 125 3.04 18.77 12.63
C PHE A 125 4.40 18.55 13.32
N ALA A 126 5.52 19.01 12.75
CA ALA A 126 6.86 18.83 13.31
C ALA A 126 7.00 19.35 14.75
N SER A 127 6.32 20.47 15.06
CA SER A 127 6.33 21.08 16.40
C SER A 127 5.75 20.20 17.51
N THR A 128 5.00 19.16 17.16
CA THR A 128 4.44 18.21 18.12
C THR A 128 5.48 17.25 18.72
N GLY A 129 6.65 17.11 18.07
CA GLY A 129 7.70 16.15 18.45
C GLY A 129 7.32 14.68 18.22
N ARG A 130 6.14 14.39 17.65
CA ARG A 130 5.62 13.03 17.44
C ARG A 130 5.48 12.64 15.97
N VAL A 131 5.92 13.49 15.05
CA VAL A 131 5.92 13.24 13.61
C VAL A 131 7.33 13.36 13.07
N ILE A 132 7.82 12.34 12.40
CA ILE A 132 9.14 12.33 11.75
C ILE A 132 9.00 12.10 10.26
N GLU A 133 9.92 12.63 9.47
CA GLU A 133 10.05 12.38 8.05
C GLU A 133 11.24 11.45 7.81
N LEU A 134 11.03 10.34 7.11
CA LEU A 134 12.11 9.44 6.75
C LEU A 134 12.81 9.90 5.46
N PRO A 135 14.13 9.70 5.38
CA PRO A 135 14.85 9.91 4.12
C PRO A 135 14.42 8.87 3.07
N ASP A 136 14.75 9.13 1.81
CA ASP A 136 14.72 8.12 0.75
C ASP A 136 15.72 7.00 1.06
N GLY A 137 15.45 5.82 0.51
CA GLY A 137 16.28 4.64 0.69
C GLY A 137 15.97 3.56 -0.35
N SER A 138 16.75 2.50 -0.33
CA SER A 138 16.45 1.33 -1.15
C SER A 138 15.15 0.64 -0.70
N ALA A 139 14.48 -0.05 -1.61
CA ALA A 139 13.23 -0.76 -1.30
C ALA A 139 13.35 -1.73 -0.09
N PRO A 140 14.46 -2.51 0.07
CA PRO A 140 14.67 -3.32 1.28
C PRO A 140 14.80 -2.50 2.57
N GLU A 141 15.41 -1.31 2.54
CA GLU A 141 15.55 -0.41 3.70
C GLU A 141 14.22 0.22 4.08
N LEU A 142 13.46 0.73 3.09
CA LEU A 142 12.10 1.24 3.32
C LEU A 142 11.19 0.15 3.89
N LYS A 143 11.26 -1.08 3.36
CA LYS A 143 10.59 -2.24 3.96
C LYS A 143 11.05 -2.48 5.40
N GLY A 144 12.35 -2.28 5.70
CA GLY A 144 12.91 -2.39 7.03
C GLY A 144 12.32 -1.38 8.04
N TYR A 145 11.99 -0.16 7.62
CA TYR A 145 11.26 0.80 8.46
C TYR A 145 9.80 0.40 8.61
N ILE A 146 9.12 0.08 7.50
CA ILE A 146 7.69 -0.31 7.51
C ILE A 146 7.47 -1.54 8.40
N SER A 147 8.35 -2.54 8.36
CA SER A 147 8.24 -3.76 9.16
C SER A 147 8.30 -3.56 10.68
N ARG A 148 8.78 -2.38 11.12
CA ARG A 148 8.89 -1.98 12.54
C ARG A 148 7.79 -1.02 12.98
N CYS A 149 6.82 -0.74 12.11
CA CYS A 149 5.62 0.01 12.48
C CYS A 149 4.57 -0.90 13.13
N GLU A 150 3.79 -0.35 14.04
CA GLU A 150 2.64 -1.03 14.64
C GLU A 150 1.48 -1.16 13.64
N MET A 151 1.32 -0.15 12.80
CA MET A 151 0.35 -0.10 11.71
C MET A 151 0.92 0.71 10.55
N PHE A 152 0.33 0.55 9.36
CA PHE A 152 0.72 1.27 8.18
C PHE A 152 -0.51 1.79 7.40
N ILE A 153 -0.45 3.04 6.95
CA ILE A 153 -1.43 3.61 6.03
C ILE A 153 -0.69 4.05 4.78
N GLY A 154 -0.99 3.43 3.64
CA GLY A 154 -0.18 3.60 2.44
C GLY A 154 -0.97 3.90 1.17
N ALA A 155 -0.40 4.77 0.32
CA ALA A 155 -0.91 5.13 -1.00
C ALA A 155 -0.19 4.39 -2.14
N ARG A 156 1.02 3.87 -1.90
CA ARG A 156 1.82 3.15 -2.89
C ARG A 156 1.67 1.65 -2.72
N THR A 157 1.33 0.96 -3.82
CA THR A 157 1.10 -0.50 -3.81
C THR A 157 2.29 -1.28 -3.20
N HIS A 158 3.53 -0.95 -3.59
CA HIS A 158 4.69 -1.69 -3.07
C HIS A 158 5.00 -1.35 -1.60
N ALA A 159 4.68 -0.14 -1.12
CA ALA A 159 4.76 0.19 0.30
C ALA A 159 3.73 -0.61 1.12
N THR A 160 2.50 -0.77 0.61
CA THR A 160 1.48 -1.59 1.27
C THR A 160 1.80 -3.08 1.21
N ILE A 161 2.40 -3.57 0.11
CA ILE A 161 2.93 -4.94 0.03
C ILE A 161 4.07 -5.15 1.04
N ALA A 162 4.97 -4.18 1.20
CA ALA A 162 6.03 -4.25 2.21
C ALA A 162 5.45 -4.38 3.63
N ALA A 163 4.37 -3.65 3.94
CA ALA A 163 3.66 -3.76 5.20
C ALA A 163 2.97 -5.12 5.36
N TYR A 164 2.15 -5.54 4.41
CA TYR A 164 1.49 -6.84 4.43
C TYR A 164 2.47 -7.99 4.59
N SER A 165 3.53 -8.03 3.75
CA SER A 165 4.55 -9.09 3.78
C SER A 165 5.39 -9.11 5.06
N SER A 166 5.28 -8.07 5.89
CA SER A 166 5.88 -7.97 7.22
C SER A 166 4.86 -8.16 8.35
N CYS A 167 3.65 -8.62 8.05
CA CYS A 167 2.54 -8.77 9.00
C CYS A 167 2.17 -7.47 9.74
N VAL A 168 2.38 -6.32 9.12
CA VAL A 168 1.97 -5.02 9.67
C VAL A 168 0.53 -4.74 9.27
N PRO A 169 -0.39 -4.49 10.22
CA PRO A 169 -1.77 -4.11 9.93
C PRO A 169 -1.81 -2.86 9.04
N THR A 170 -2.56 -2.93 7.94
CA THR A 170 -2.46 -1.94 6.88
C THR A 170 -3.82 -1.49 6.35
N LEU A 171 -3.99 -0.17 6.23
CA LEU A 171 -5.06 0.47 5.46
C LEU A 171 -4.46 1.05 4.17
N VAL A 172 -5.11 0.80 3.04
CA VAL A 172 -4.67 1.33 1.75
C VAL A 172 -5.54 2.52 1.33
N VAL A 173 -4.92 3.66 1.04
CA VAL A 173 -5.59 4.75 0.33
C VAL A 173 -5.37 4.53 -1.16
N GLY A 174 -6.34 3.86 -1.80
CA GLY A 174 -6.19 3.34 -3.15
C GLY A 174 -6.78 4.25 -4.22
N TYR A 175 -6.12 4.34 -5.39
CA TYR A 175 -6.68 5.02 -6.57
C TYR A 175 -7.01 4.05 -7.72
N SER A 176 -6.66 2.78 -7.58
CA SER A 176 -6.78 1.79 -8.66
C SER A 176 -7.27 0.43 -8.16
N ILE A 177 -7.73 -0.39 -9.10
CA ILE A 177 -8.23 -1.74 -8.83
C ILE A 177 -7.18 -2.67 -8.15
N LYS A 178 -5.89 -2.43 -8.37
CA LYS A 178 -4.80 -3.26 -7.82
C LYS A 178 -4.83 -3.37 -6.29
N ALA A 179 -5.10 -2.25 -5.61
CA ALA A 179 -5.20 -2.24 -4.15
C ALA A 179 -6.35 -3.13 -3.67
N ARG A 180 -7.50 -3.02 -4.34
CA ARG A 180 -8.71 -3.81 -4.04
C ARG A 180 -8.48 -5.30 -4.31
N GLY A 181 -7.85 -5.63 -5.45
CA GLY A 181 -7.54 -7.01 -5.82
C GLY A 181 -6.61 -7.67 -4.80
N ILE A 182 -5.52 -7.01 -4.41
CA ILE A 182 -4.59 -7.54 -3.39
C ILE A 182 -5.30 -7.73 -2.04
N ALA A 183 -6.09 -6.75 -1.59
CA ALA A 183 -6.84 -6.87 -0.34
C ALA A 183 -7.86 -8.04 -0.40
N LYS A 184 -8.57 -8.19 -1.52
CA LYS A 184 -9.50 -9.30 -1.73
C LYS A 184 -8.79 -10.66 -1.70
N ASP A 185 -7.60 -10.76 -2.30
CA ASP A 185 -6.83 -12.01 -2.30
C ASP A 185 -6.28 -12.35 -0.92
N LEU A 186 -5.92 -11.35 -0.11
CA LEU A 186 -5.41 -11.55 1.25
C LEU A 186 -6.53 -11.80 2.27
N PHE A 187 -7.64 -11.06 2.19
CA PHE A 187 -8.66 -11.00 3.25
C PHE A 187 -10.04 -11.49 2.81
N GLY A 188 -10.23 -11.88 1.55
CA GLY A 188 -11.52 -12.24 0.99
C GLY A 188 -12.42 -11.05 0.62
N THR A 189 -12.07 -9.84 1.07
CA THR A 189 -12.79 -8.58 0.82
C THR A 189 -11.81 -7.40 0.75
N ASP A 190 -12.22 -6.33 0.12
CA ASP A 190 -11.50 -5.04 0.17
C ASP A 190 -12.17 -4.03 1.12
N GLU A 191 -13.34 -4.35 1.66
CA GLU A 191 -14.07 -3.51 2.60
C GLU A 191 -13.33 -3.42 3.94
N GLY A 192 -13.11 -2.20 4.42
CA GLY A 192 -12.31 -1.90 5.61
C GLY A 192 -10.79 -1.87 5.37
N TYR A 193 -10.28 -2.57 4.34
CA TYR A 193 -8.84 -2.63 4.04
C TYR A 193 -8.40 -1.60 3.00
N VAL A 194 -9.30 -1.14 2.14
CA VAL A 194 -9.02 -0.16 1.10
C VAL A 194 -10.03 0.97 1.14
N LEU A 195 -9.53 2.19 1.31
CA LEU A 195 -10.30 3.42 1.14
C LEU A 195 -9.96 3.99 -0.25
N PRO A 196 -10.87 3.93 -1.24
CA PRO A 196 -10.63 4.56 -2.54
C PRO A 196 -10.55 6.09 -2.37
N VAL A 197 -9.47 6.71 -2.87
CA VAL A 197 -9.32 8.18 -2.79
C VAL A 197 -10.48 8.91 -3.45
N GLN A 198 -11.09 8.31 -4.49
CA GLN A 198 -12.27 8.84 -5.16
C GLN A 198 -13.55 8.81 -4.29
N ALA A 199 -13.53 8.11 -3.17
CA ALA A 199 -14.64 8.06 -2.22
C ALA A 199 -14.53 9.11 -1.11
N LEU A 200 -13.39 9.79 -0.99
CA LEU A 200 -13.22 10.88 -0.03
C LEU A 200 -14.19 12.02 -0.34
N ALA A 201 -15.07 12.30 0.61
CA ALA A 201 -16.11 13.33 0.52
C ALA A 201 -16.09 14.30 1.72
N GLN A 202 -15.71 13.79 2.89
CA GLN A 202 -15.56 14.55 4.13
C GLN A 202 -14.11 14.47 4.62
N LYS A 203 -13.67 15.46 5.38
CA LYS A 203 -12.28 15.53 5.90
C LYS A 203 -11.98 14.43 6.93
N GLU A 204 -12.99 13.79 7.48
CA GLU A 204 -12.91 12.73 8.48
C GLU A 204 -12.95 11.30 7.90
N ASP A 205 -13.10 11.13 6.59
CA ASP A 205 -13.26 9.79 6.00
C ASP A 205 -12.05 8.88 6.28
N LEU A 206 -10.83 9.43 6.23
CA LEU A 206 -9.63 8.68 6.56
C LEU A 206 -9.48 8.44 8.07
N VAL A 207 -10.01 9.32 8.92
CA VAL A 207 -10.10 9.11 10.36
C VAL A 207 -10.98 7.91 10.66
N ASN A 208 -12.18 7.85 10.08
CA ASN A 208 -13.10 6.72 10.27
C ASN A 208 -12.48 5.39 9.81
N ALA A 209 -11.75 5.41 8.70
CA ALA A 209 -11.05 4.23 8.20
C ALA A 209 -9.86 3.82 9.11
N PHE A 210 -9.15 4.78 9.70
CA PHE A 210 -8.12 4.51 10.70
C PHE A 210 -8.70 3.91 11.98
N ASP A 211 -9.81 4.43 12.48
CA ASP A 211 -10.45 3.90 13.69
C ASP A 211 -10.85 2.43 13.50
N TRP A 212 -11.33 2.09 12.30
CA TRP A 212 -11.57 0.68 11.95
C TRP A 212 -10.27 -0.14 11.96
N LEU A 213 -9.19 0.35 11.31
CA LEU A 213 -7.88 -0.32 11.33
C LEU A 213 -7.37 -0.50 12.75
N TYR A 214 -7.44 0.55 13.57
CA TYR A 214 -6.96 0.54 14.95
C TYR A 214 -7.66 -0.53 15.81
N GLN A 215 -8.98 -0.64 15.68
CA GLN A 215 -9.78 -1.65 16.36
C GLN A 215 -9.51 -3.08 15.87
N ASN A 216 -9.16 -3.25 14.57
CA ASN A 216 -8.97 -4.56 13.94
C ASN A 216 -7.49 -4.94 13.77
N ALA A 217 -6.53 -4.14 14.24
CA ALA A 217 -5.11 -4.31 13.97
C ALA A 217 -4.59 -5.70 14.39
N GLN A 218 -4.94 -6.17 15.57
CA GLN A 218 -4.48 -7.47 16.05
C GLN A 218 -5.07 -8.64 15.27
N VAL A 219 -6.34 -8.53 14.87
CA VAL A 219 -7.01 -9.54 14.02
C VAL A 219 -6.35 -9.60 12.65
N GLN A 220 -6.10 -8.44 12.04
CA GLN A 220 -5.43 -8.34 10.75
C GLN A 220 -4.00 -8.91 10.81
N LYS A 221 -3.24 -8.60 11.87
CA LYS A 221 -1.88 -9.11 12.08
C LYS A 221 -1.86 -10.63 12.19
N ALA A 222 -2.73 -11.20 13.03
CA ALA A 222 -2.83 -12.64 13.19
C ALA A 222 -3.23 -13.36 11.89
N HIS A 223 -4.17 -12.78 11.15
CA HIS A 223 -4.58 -13.31 9.86
C HIS A 223 -3.42 -13.31 8.85
N LEU A 224 -2.67 -12.21 8.72
CA LEU A 224 -1.51 -12.12 7.84
C LEU A 224 -0.44 -13.16 8.23
N GLN A 225 -0.16 -13.33 9.52
CA GLN A 225 0.78 -14.36 9.99
C GLN A 225 0.38 -15.76 9.57
N GLN A 226 -0.92 -16.04 9.53
CA GLN A 226 -1.45 -17.34 9.12
C GLN A 226 -1.33 -17.58 7.62
N ILE A 227 -1.68 -16.60 6.77
CA ILE A 227 -1.82 -16.81 5.32
C ILE A 227 -0.54 -16.56 4.53
N LEU A 228 0.34 -15.69 5.00
CA LEU A 228 1.52 -15.26 4.22
C LEU A 228 2.50 -16.39 3.86
N PRO A 229 2.75 -17.42 4.68
CA PRO A 229 3.62 -18.52 4.27
C PRO A 229 3.20 -19.16 2.95
N ASP A 230 1.92 -19.49 2.80
CA ASP A 230 1.39 -20.08 1.57
C ASP A 230 1.28 -19.06 0.43
N TYR A 231 0.91 -17.83 0.74
CA TYR A 231 0.84 -16.74 -0.23
C TYR A 231 2.21 -16.43 -0.85
N CYS A 232 3.27 -16.37 -0.06
CA CYS A 232 4.65 -16.19 -0.52
C CYS A 232 5.16 -17.43 -1.29
N LYS A 233 4.79 -18.65 -0.86
CA LYS A 233 5.10 -19.86 -1.62
C LYS A 233 4.51 -19.81 -3.02
N LYS A 234 3.24 -19.41 -3.14
CA LYS A 234 2.59 -19.23 -4.44
C LYS A 234 3.28 -18.16 -5.30
N ALA A 235 3.77 -17.05 -4.70
CA ALA A 235 4.54 -16.05 -5.42
C ALA A 235 5.85 -16.62 -6.02
N LYS A 236 6.54 -17.51 -5.31
CA LYS A 236 7.74 -18.19 -5.81
C LYS A 236 7.46 -19.15 -6.96
N GLU A 237 6.26 -19.69 -7.06
CA GLU A 237 5.90 -20.61 -8.15
C GLU A 237 5.91 -19.93 -9.53
N ALA A 238 5.79 -18.60 -9.59
CA ALA A 238 5.96 -17.84 -10.83
C ALA A 238 7.34 -18.04 -11.48
N GLU A 239 8.38 -18.38 -10.70
CA GLU A 239 9.71 -18.70 -11.22
C GLU A 239 9.68 -19.96 -12.15
N LYS A 240 8.84 -20.95 -11.83
CA LYS A 240 8.72 -22.17 -12.65
C LYS A 240 8.19 -21.84 -14.03
N LEU A 241 7.18 -20.97 -14.11
CA LEU A 241 6.64 -20.50 -15.38
C LEU A 241 7.73 -19.89 -16.27
N LEU A 242 8.62 -19.05 -15.68
CA LEU A 242 9.73 -18.43 -16.45
C LEU A 242 10.79 -19.43 -16.93
N ARG A 243 10.90 -20.60 -16.31
CA ARG A 243 11.83 -21.66 -16.72
C ARG A 243 11.26 -22.57 -17.81
N GLU A 244 9.94 -22.54 -18.00
CA GLU A 244 9.21 -23.37 -18.97
C GLU A 244 8.96 -22.61 -20.28
N LEU A 245 9.19 -21.29 -20.33
CA LEU A 245 9.16 -20.44 -21.52
C LEU A 245 10.50 -20.44 -22.27
#